data_e85b62da960c9763b80b0b829cece410
#
_entry.id   e85b62da960c9763b80b0b829cece410
#
_cell.length_a   1.000
_cell.length_b   1.000
_cell.length_c   1.000
_cell.angle_alpha   90.00
_cell.angle_beta   90.00
_cell.angle_gamma   90.00
#
_symmetry.space_group_name_H-M   'P 1'
#
loop_
_entity.id
_entity.type
_entity.pdbx_description
1 polymer ?
#
loop_
_entity_poly.entity_id
_entity_poly.type
_entity_poly.pdbx_seq_one_letter_code
_entity_poly.pdbx_strand_id
1 'polypeptide(L)'
;MSVASEPLVISINREGEYFINLGEEQLPISLMELKNKAKIIYQANPDIEIVFKSDAEVPFDFVAKGMASIQSLGIQKVGIITSGYDS
;
A
#
# COMPACT_ATOMS: atom_id res chain seq x y z
N MET A 1 13.42 -15.97 18.40
CA MET A 1 12.22 -15.18 18.42
C MET A 1 12.09 -14.37 17.16
N SER A 2 10.98 -14.48 16.54
CA SER A 2 10.78 -13.71 15.34
C SER A 2 10.19 -12.36 15.68
N VAL A 3 10.73 -11.36 15.06
CA VAL A 3 10.15 -10.04 15.14
C VAL A 3 9.13 -9.98 14.03
N ALA A 4 7.91 -9.68 14.38
CA ALA A 4 6.88 -9.52 13.37
C ALA A 4 7.29 -8.37 12.47
N SER A 5 7.37 -8.63 11.19
CA SER A 5 7.64 -7.58 10.24
C SER A 5 6.48 -6.63 10.20
N GLU A 6 6.77 -5.35 10.17
CA GLU A 6 5.72 -4.38 9.98
C GLU A 6 5.15 -4.52 8.58
N PRO A 7 3.85 -4.44 8.44
CA PRO A 7 3.27 -4.48 7.10
C PRO A 7 3.62 -3.21 6.33
N LEU A 8 3.64 -3.34 5.02
CA LEU A 8 3.75 -2.17 4.17
C LEU A 8 2.36 -1.57 4.04
N VAL A 9 2.16 -0.40 4.62
CA VAL A 9 0.87 0.26 4.56
C VAL A 9 0.93 1.33 3.49
N ILE A 10 0.06 1.22 2.52
CA ILE A 10 -0.04 2.18 1.43
C ILE A 10 -1.29 3.01 1.67
N SER A 11 -1.09 4.27 1.98
CA SER A 11 -2.21 5.18 2.24
C SER A 11 -2.54 5.96 0.98
N ILE A 12 -3.81 6.21 0.77
CA ILE A 12 -4.28 6.93 -0.41
C ILE A 12 -5.17 8.07 0.06
N ASN A 13 -4.88 9.29 -0.38
CA ASN A 13 -5.70 10.42 -0.02
C ASN A 13 -6.73 10.71 -1.11
N ARG A 14 -7.54 11.73 -0.89
CA ARG A 14 -8.65 12.03 -1.79
C ARG A 14 -8.18 12.54 -3.15
N GLU A 15 -6.95 13.02 -3.22
CA GLU A 15 -6.37 13.47 -4.49
C GLU A 15 -5.76 12.33 -5.29
N GLY A 16 -5.79 11.12 -4.76
CA GLY A 16 -5.21 9.98 -5.46
C GLY A 16 -3.72 9.86 -5.28
N GLU A 17 -3.18 10.48 -4.27
CA GLU A 17 -1.76 10.38 -3.98
C GLU A 17 -1.50 9.19 -3.07
N TYR A 18 -0.38 8.52 -3.29
CA TYR A 18 -0.01 7.34 -2.52
C TYR A 18 1.11 7.68 -1.55
N PHE A 19 1.02 7.12 -0.35
CA PHE A 19 2.02 7.28 0.70
C PHE A 19 2.34 5.92 1.26
N ILE A 20 3.59 5.72 1.65
CA ILE A 20 3.97 4.47 2.31
C ILE A 20 4.50 4.77 3.70
N ASN A 21 4.34 3.78 4.59
CA ASN A 21 4.75 3.95 5.98
C ASN A 21 6.22 3.63 6.22
N LEU A 22 6.87 3.00 5.27
CA LEU A 22 8.29 2.66 5.41
C LEU A 22 9.12 3.74 4.75
N GLY A 23 10.17 4.17 5.45
CA GLY A 23 10.96 5.29 5.00
C GLY A 23 10.77 6.47 5.91
N GLU A 24 11.60 7.48 5.72
CA GLU A 24 11.60 8.61 6.64
C GLU A 24 10.76 9.77 6.15
N GLU A 25 10.42 9.80 4.90
CA GLU A 25 9.69 10.92 4.34
C GLU A 25 8.24 10.57 4.10
N GLN A 26 7.38 11.52 4.46
CA GLN A 26 5.94 11.37 4.29
C GLN A 26 5.49 12.10 3.04
N LEU A 27 6.24 11.95 1.95
CA LEU A 27 5.90 12.61 0.71
C LEU A 27 5.09 11.68 -0.18
N PRO A 28 4.18 12.24 -0.97
CA PRO A 28 3.44 11.41 -1.91
C PRO A 28 4.35 10.85 -2.99
N ILE A 29 4.04 9.65 -3.43
CA ILE A 29 4.79 9.00 -4.50
C ILE A 29 3.83 8.68 -5.65
N SER A 30 4.40 8.58 -6.83
CA SER A 30 3.61 8.20 -8.01
C SER A 30 3.30 6.72 -7.97
N LEU A 31 2.36 6.32 -8.81
CA LEU A 31 2.02 4.90 -8.92
C LEU A 31 3.22 4.07 -9.35
N MET A 32 4.02 4.60 -10.25
CA MET A 32 5.22 3.91 -10.71
C MET A 32 6.24 3.75 -9.58
N GLU A 33 6.42 4.81 -8.80
CA GLU A 33 7.32 4.73 -7.66
C GLU A 33 6.82 3.74 -6.63
N LEU A 34 5.50 3.71 -6.43
CA LEU A 34 4.90 2.76 -5.51
C LEU A 34 5.23 1.34 -5.93
N LYS A 35 5.07 1.06 -7.22
CA LYS A 35 5.33 -0.27 -7.74
C LYS A 35 6.80 -0.65 -7.56
N ASN A 36 7.71 0.28 -7.87
CA ASN A 36 9.13 0.02 -7.73
C ASN A 36 9.53 -0.22 -6.28
N LYS A 37 9.02 0.61 -5.38
CA LYS A 37 9.35 0.45 -3.96
C LYS A 37 8.77 -0.85 -3.41
N ALA A 38 7.56 -1.17 -3.78
CA ALA A 38 6.94 -2.41 -3.33
C ALA A 38 7.73 -3.62 -3.84
N LYS A 39 8.21 -3.56 -5.07
CA LYS A 39 9.00 -4.65 -5.62
C LYS A 39 10.26 -4.89 -4.81
N ILE A 40 10.97 -3.80 -4.47
CA ILE A 40 12.20 -3.92 -3.71
C ILE A 40 11.92 -4.46 -2.31
N ILE A 41 10.88 -3.95 -1.69
CA ILE A 41 10.52 -4.39 -0.34
C ILE A 41 10.10 -5.85 -0.34
N TYR A 42 9.32 -6.24 -1.34
CA TYR A 42 8.86 -7.63 -1.45
C TYR A 42 10.01 -8.58 -1.70
N GLN A 43 10.98 -8.17 -2.52
CA GLN A 43 12.14 -9.02 -2.79
C GLN A 43 12.99 -9.22 -1.54
N ALA A 44 13.05 -8.21 -0.68
CA ALA A 44 13.78 -8.32 0.57
C ALA A 44 13.00 -9.12 1.61
N ASN A 45 11.69 -9.10 1.54
CA ASN A 45 10.85 -9.80 2.51
C ASN A 45 9.60 -10.33 1.82
N PRO A 46 9.68 -11.53 1.22
CA PRO A 46 8.53 -12.06 0.48
C PRO A 46 7.32 -12.36 1.34
N ASP A 47 7.49 -12.40 2.66
CA ASP A 47 6.37 -12.66 3.57
C ASP A 47 5.69 -11.40 4.04
N ILE A 48 6.13 -10.25 3.57
CA ILE A 48 5.56 -9.00 4.03
C ILE A 48 4.10 -8.90 3.60
N GLU A 49 3.30 -8.37 4.53
CA GLU A 49 1.89 -8.11 4.24
C GLU A 49 1.77 -6.69 3.69
N ILE A 50 0.96 -6.53 2.66
CA ILE A 50 0.74 -5.22 2.07
C ILE A 50 -0.71 -4.84 2.30
N VAL A 51 -0.92 -3.65 2.86
CA VAL A 51 -2.23 -3.19 3.24
C VAL A 51 -2.47 -1.83 2.60
N PHE A 52 -3.61 -1.69 1.93
CA PHE A 52 -4.04 -0.40 1.41
C PHE A 52 -4.99 0.23 2.42
N LYS A 53 -4.73 1.48 2.76
CA LYS A 53 -5.54 2.21 3.72
C LYS A 53 -6.06 3.46 3.05
N SER A 54 -7.36 3.66 3.09
CA SER A 54 -7.97 4.82 2.50
C SER A 54 -9.18 5.24 3.30
N ASP A 55 -9.55 6.51 3.17
CA ASP A 55 -10.81 6.99 3.69
C ASP A 55 -11.96 6.45 2.87
N ALA A 56 -13.13 6.40 3.50
CA ALA A 56 -14.33 5.97 2.79
C ALA A 56 -14.65 6.88 1.61
N GLU A 57 -14.19 8.13 1.66
CA GLU A 57 -14.48 9.10 0.61
C GLU A 57 -13.49 9.05 -0.56
N VAL A 58 -12.46 8.24 -0.45
CA VAL A 58 -11.51 8.09 -1.56
C VAL A 58 -12.16 7.24 -2.65
N PRO A 59 -12.16 7.71 -3.90
CA PRO A 59 -12.71 6.90 -4.98
C PRO A 59 -11.99 5.55 -5.07
N PHE A 60 -12.77 4.49 -5.18
CA PHE A 60 -12.19 3.16 -5.19
C PHE A 60 -11.25 2.94 -6.37
N ASP A 61 -11.41 3.70 -7.44
CA ASP A 61 -10.52 3.60 -8.59
C ASP A 61 -9.06 3.77 -8.21
N PHE A 62 -8.78 4.68 -7.28
CA PHE A 62 -7.40 4.89 -6.83
C PHE A 62 -6.87 3.67 -6.11
N VAL A 63 -7.71 3.06 -5.28
CA VAL A 63 -7.32 1.84 -4.57
C VAL A 63 -7.11 0.70 -5.57
N ALA A 64 -8.02 0.57 -6.53
CA ALA A 64 -7.94 -0.51 -7.51
C ALA A 64 -6.68 -0.40 -8.36
N LYS A 65 -6.30 0.81 -8.76
CA LYS A 65 -5.08 1.00 -9.54
C LYS A 65 -3.85 0.62 -8.74
N GLY A 66 -3.82 1.01 -7.47
CA GLY A 66 -2.71 0.64 -6.60
C GLY A 66 -2.62 -0.86 -6.44
N MET A 67 -3.74 -1.49 -6.19
CA MET A 67 -3.77 -2.95 -6.01
C MET A 67 -3.34 -3.67 -7.28
N ALA A 68 -3.81 -3.21 -8.43
CA ALA A 68 -3.43 -3.83 -9.69
C ALA A 68 -1.92 -3.74 -9.92
N SER A 69 -1.33 -2.60 -9.58
CA SER A 69 0.12 -2.44 -9.71
C SER A 69 0.88 -3.42 -8.83
N ILE A 70 0.42 -3.59 -7.59
CA ILE A 70 1.08 -4.51 -6.67
C ILE A 70 0.89 -5.94 -7.13
N GLN A 71 -0.33 -6.29 -7.54
CA GLN A 71 -0.60 -7.66 -7.97
C GLN A 71 0.15 -8.03 -9.24
N SER A 72 0.46 -7.05 -10.06
CA SER A 72 1.23 -7.30 -11.27
C SER A 72 2.65 -7.79 -10.96
N LEU A 73 3.11 -7.61 -9.73
CA LEU A 73 4.41 -8.10 -9.29
C LEU A 73 4.35 -9.53 -8.78
N GLY A 74 3.16 -10.13 -8.77
CA GLY A 74 2.98 -11.48 -8.24
C GLY A 74 2.67 -11.51 -6.75
N ILE A 75 2.45 -10.36 -6.15
CA ILE A 75 2.16 -10.29 -4.72
C ILE A 75 0.69 -10.55 -4.51
N GLN A 76 0.37 -11.54 -3.68
CA GLN A 76 -1.01 -11.94 -3.47
C GLN A 76 -1.56 -11.57 -2.09
N LYS A 77 -0.70 -11.32 -1.13
CA LYS A 77 -1.14 -11.00 0.23
C LYS A 77 -1.38 -9.50 0.33
N VAL A 78 -2.53 -9.06 -0.13
CA VAL A 78 -2.90 -7.65 -0.14
C VAL A 78 -4.22 -7.50 0.60
N GLY A 79 -4.23 -6.64 1.60
CA GLY A 79 -5.43 -6.34 2.34
C GLY A 79 -5.87 -4.90 2.11
N ILE A 80 -7.10 -4.61 2.48
CA ILE A 80 -7.66 -3.27 2.38
C ILE A 80 -8.27 -2.91 3.71
N ILE A 81 -7.93 -1.71 4.19
CA ILE A 81 -8.55 -1.14 5.38
C ILE A 81 -9.13 0.19 4.97
N THR A 82 -10.42 0.38 5.21
CA THR A 82 -11.04 1.67 4.98
C THR A 82 -11.41 2.25 6.33
N SER A 83 -11.16 3.54 6.49
CA SER A 83 -11.53 4.25 7.71
C SER A 83 -12.72 5.14 7.39
N GLY A 84 -13.40 5.56 8.45
CA GLY A 84 -14.57 6.40 8.26
C GLY A 84 -15.87 5.63 8.12
N TYR A 85 -15.81 4.32 8.14
CA TYR A 85 -17.01 3.51 8.20
C TYR A 85 -17.35 3.24 9.64
N ASP A 86 -18.56 3.54 9.98
CA ASP A 86 -19.10 3.09 11.26
C ASP A 86 -19.86 1.83 11.03
N SER A 87 -19.45 0.86 11.68
CA SER A 87 -20.19 -0.39 11.60
C SER A 87 -21.09 -0.53 12.79
#